data_8e814203019d353ddf178de6eba06046
#
_entry.id   8e814203019d353ddf178de6eba06046
#
_cell.length_a   1.000
_cell.length_b   1.000
_cell.length_c   1.000
_cell.angle_alpha   90.00
_cell.angle_beta   90.00
_cell.angle_gamma   90.00
#
_symmetry.space_group_name_H-M   'P 1'
#
loop_
_entity.id
_entity.type
_entity.pdbx_description
1 polymer ?
#
loop_
_entity_poly.entity_id
_entity_poly.type
_entity_poly.pdbx_seq_one_letter_code
_entity_poly.pdbx_strand_id
1 'polypeptide(L)'
;PNLLANGASGIAVGMATNIPPHNAAEVMDAALLLIDQPDASLDQLLAHVQGPDFPTGGLVVDGADAIRAAYATGRGGFRVRARFSVGKDGDGAWEASGIERLAGGTWQLVVSEIPYGVAKGKLIEQIAQLIADKKLPILEDVRDESDTVVRI
;
A
#
# COMPACT_ATOMS: atom_id res chain seq x y z
N PRO A 1 20.11 -9.39 -2.71
CA PRO A 1 18.68 -9.41 -2.29
C PRO A 1 17.74 -8.68 -3.25
N ASN A 2 18.20 -8.29 -4.47
CA ASN A 2 17.38 -7.50 -5.40
C ASN A 2 16.04 -8.16 -5.77
N LEU A 3 15.97 -9.48 -5.80
CA LEU A 3 14.74 -10.20 -6.10
C LEU A 3 13.62 -9.88 -5.11
N LEU A 4 13.94 -9.82 -3.82
CA LEU A 4 12.96 -9.50 -2.77
C LEU A 4 12.83 -7.98 -2.59
N ALA A 5 13.93 -7.24 -2.56
CA ALA A 5 13.88 -5.80 -2.33
C ALA A 5 13.13 -5.05 -3.45
N ASN A 6 13.37 -5.40 -4.71
CA ASN A 6 12.73 -4.74 -5.85
C ASN A 6 11.47 -5.48 -6.34
N GLY A 7 11.26 -6.71 -5.90
CA GLY A 7 10.27 -7.58 -6.49
C GLY A 7 10.65 -8.03 -7.90
N ALA A 8 9.83 -8.88 -8.47
CA ALA A 8 9.99 -9.35 -9.85
C ALA A 8 8.63 -9.78 -10.42
N SER A 9 8.40 -9.51 -11.68
CA SER A 9 7.23 -10.02 -12.39
C SER A 9 7.67 -10.65 -13.71
N GLY A 10 7.01 -11.74 -14.10
CA GLY A 10 7.29 -12.41 -15.35
C GLY A 10 6.12 -13.27 -15.80
N ILE A 11 5.95 -13.35 -17.10
CA ILE A 11 4.91 -14.15 -17.75
C ILE A 11 5.61 -15.23 -18.57
N ALA A 12 5.32 -16.49 -18.28
CA ALA A 12 5.78 -17.65 -19.05
C ALA A 12 4.58 -18.40 -19.60
N VAL A 13 4.85 -19.38 -20.47
CA VAL A 13 3.78 -20.24 -21.00
C VAL A 13 3.24 -21.12 -19.87
N GLY A 14 1.96 -20.97 -19.57
CA GLY A 14 1.27 -21.75 -18.55
C GLY A 14 1.47 -21.29 -17.09
N MET A 15 2.30 -20.28 -16.84
CA MET A 15 2.48 -19.72 -15.49
C MET A 15 2.92 -18.25 -15.52
N ALA A 16 2.62 -17.55 -14.44
CA ALA A 16 3.13 -16.21 -14.21
C ALA A 16 3.70 -16.11 -12.79
N THR A 17 4.69 -15.26 -12.60
CA THR A 17 5.23 -14.91 -11.28
C THR A 17 5.08 -13.42 -11.04
N ASN A 18 4.78 -13.07 -9.80
CA ASN A 18 4.70 -11.69 -9.36
C ASN A 18 5.12 -11.61 -7.89
N ILE A 19 6.40 -11.32 -7.68
CA ILE A 19 6.97 -11.17 -6.34
C ILE A 19 6.89 -9.67 -6.00
N PRO A 20 6.19 -9.27 -4.93
CA PRO A 20 6.12 -7.88 -4.54
C PRO A 20 7.48 -7.40 -3.99
N PRO A 21 7.76 -6.10 -4.01
CA PRO A 21 8.92 -5.53 -3.33
C PRO A 21 8.78 -5.62 -1.81
N HIS A 22 9.93 -5.64 -1.13
CA HIS A 22 10.03 -5.75 0.33
C HIS A 22 10.98 -4.70 0.89
N ASN A 23 10.86 -4.42 2.17
CA ASN A 23 11.77 -3.53 2.86
C ASN A 23 13.19 -4.13 2.89
N ALA A 24 14.17 -3.38 2.36
CA ALA A 24 15.53 -3.87 2.24
C ALA A 24 16.18 -4.16 3.61
N ALA A 25 15.87 -3.38 4.65
CA ALA A 25 16.39 -3.61 6.00
C ALA A 25 15.83 -4.93 6.56
N GLU A 26 14.53 -5.16 6.46
CA GLU A 26 13.87 -6.40 6.89
C GLU A 26 14.45 -7.64 6.18
N VAL A 27 14.69 -7.53 4.86
CA VAL A 27 15.31 -8.62 4.08
C VAL A 27 16.74 -8.89 4.54
N MET A 28 17.49 -7.85 4.89
CA MET A 28 18.86 -8.01 5.41
C MET A 28 18.88 -8.62 6.80
N ASP A 29 17.96 -8.22 7.68
CA ASP A 29 17.84 -8.81 9.02
C ASP A 29 17.48 -10.31 8.94
N ALA A 30 16.57 -10.68 8.04
CA ALA A 30 16.27 -12.09 7.78
C ALA A 30 17.48 -12.86 7.20
N ALA A 31 18.28 -12.23 6.36
CA ALA A 31 19.50 -12.83 5.82
C ALA A 31 20.56 -13.04 6.91
N LEU A 32 20.72 -12.09 7.83
CA LEU A 32 21.62 -12.24 8.99
C LEU A 32 21.16 -13.39 9.90
N LEU A 33 19.84 -13.50 10.14
CA LEU A 33 19.30 -14.64 10.88
C LEU A 33 19.67 -15.97 10.22
N LEU A 34 19.56 -16.08 8.88
CA LEU A 34 19.91 -17.30 8.16
C LEU A 34 21.41 -17.63 8.17
N ILE A 35 22.27 -16.63 8.32
CA ILE A 35 23.72 -16.85 8.51
C ILE A 35 23.98 -17.48 9.88
N ASP A 36 23.32 -16.97 10.91
CA ASP A 36 23.49 -17.47 12.29
C ASP A 36 22.73 -18.78 12.52
N GLN A 37 21.58 -18.96 11.88
CA GLN A 37 20.67 -20.09 12.00
C GLN A 37 20.22 -20.58 10.61
N PRO A 38 21.00 -21.39 9.90
CA PRO A 38 20.67 -21.85 8.55
C PRO A 38 19.35 -22.63 8.44
N ASP A 39 18.92 -23.26 9.53
CA ASP A 39 17.67 -24.04 9.62
C ASP A 39 16.50 -23.21 10.18
N ALA A 40 16.60 -21.87 10.16
CA ALA A 40 15.52 -21.00 10.65
C ALA A 40 14.20 -21.30 9.94
N SER A 41 13.13 -21.40 10.72
CA SER A 41 11.78 -21.65 10.20
C SER A 41 11.20 -20.43 9.49
N LEU A 42 10.17 -20.65 8.65
CA LEU A 42 9.43 -19.58 8.01
C LEU A 42 8.92 -18.54 9.03
N ASP A 43 8.43 -18.98 10.18
CA ASP A 43 7.90 -18.09 11.21
C ASP A 43 8.98 -17.19 11.82
N GLN A 44 10.19 -17.71 11.95
CA GLN A 44 11.34 -16.90 12.40
C GLN A 44 11.74 -15.86 11.35
N LEU A 45 11.69 -16.21 10.06
CA LEU A 45 11.95 -15.26 8.97
C LEU A 45 10.87 -14.18 8.88
N LEU A 46 9.59 -14.57 9.05
CA LEU A 46 8.46 -13.63 9.02
C LEU A 46 8.39 -12.71 10.25
N ALA A 47 9.14 -13.01 11.31
CA ALA A 47 9.33 -12.07 12.41
C ALA A 47 10.15 -10.83 11.98
N HIS A 48 11.00 -10.98 10.96
CA HIS A 48 11.77 -9.89 10.36
C HIS A 48 11.08 -9.31 9.13
N VAL A 49 10.67 -10.14 8.17
CA VAL A 49 9.97 -9.73 6.95
C VAL A 49 8.46 -9.78 7.18
N GLN A 50 7.86 -8.66 7.54
CA GLN A 50 6.46 -8.61 7.95
C GLN A 50 5.48 -8.68 6.79
N GLY A 51 5.92 -8.38 5.57
CA GLY A 51 5.09 -8.41 4.36
C GLY A 51 5.66 -7.55 3.23
N PRO A 52 4.89 -7.36 2.17
CA PRO A 52 5.27 -6.47 1.09
C PRO A 52 5.43 -5.03 1.55
N ASP A 53 6.45 -4.34 1.03
CA ASP A 53 6.68 -2.92 1.21
C ASP A 53 6.76 -2.24 -0.16
N PHE A 54 5.75 -1.42 -0.47
CA PHE A 54 5.61 -0.84 -1.80
C PHE A 54 6.24 0.55 -1.87
N PRO A 55 7.01 0.87 -2.94
CA PRO A 55 7.71 2.14 -3.06
C PRO A 55 6.79 3.36 -3.16
N THR A 56 5.53 3.17 -3.54
CA THR A 56 4.50 4.23 -3.59
C THR A 56 3.65 4.27 -2.32
N GLY A 57 4.00 3.48 -1.30
CA GLY A 57 3.25 3.39 -0.06
C GLY A 57 1.93 2.64 -0.20
N GLY A 58 0.94 3.09 0.54
CA GLY A 58 -0.33 2.39 0.70
C GLY A 58 -0.34 1.52 1.95
N LEU A 59 -1.47 0.92 2.22
CA LEU A 59 -1.66 0.08 3.41
C LEU A 59 -2.11 -1.32 3.00
N VAL A 60 -1.32 -2.33 3.34
CA VAL A 60 -1.73 -3.74 3.22
C VAL A 60 -2.77 -4.02 4.31
N VAL A 61 -3.95 -4.48 3.89
CA VAL A 61 -5.09 -4.70 4.81
C VAL A 61 -5.31 -6.17 5.17
N ASP A 62 -4.50 -7.06 4.62
CA ASP A 62 -4.56 -8.48 4.96
C ASP A 62 -3.91 -8.75 6.32
N GLY A 63 -4.51 -9.65 7.09
CA GLY A 63 -3.99 -10.03 8.39
C GLY A 63 -2.73 -10.91 8.27
N ALA A 64 -1.97 -11.00 9.36
CA ALA A 64 -0.72 -11.75 9.44
C ALA A 64 -0.84 -13.22 8.99
N ASP A 65 -1.96 -13.87 9.29
CA ASP A 65 -2.20 -15.26 8.89
C ASP A 65 -2.31 -15.42 7.36
N ALA A 66 -2.95 -14.46 6.69
CA ALA A 66 -3.08 -14.48 5.23
C ALA A 66 -1.72 -14.22 4.56
N ILE A 67 -0.94 -13.29 5.11
CA ILE A 67 0.43 -13.02 4.66
C ILE A 67 1.28 -14.28 4.83
N ARG A 68 1.26 -14.88 6.02
CA ARG A 68 1.99 -16.11 6.31
C ARG A 68 1.63 -17.25 5.35
N ALA A 69 0.35 -17.45 5.08
CA ALA A 69 -0.12 -18.48 4.15
C ALA A 69 0.37 -18.24 2.71
N ALA A 70 0.39 -16.98 2.28
CA ALA A 70 0.91 -16.60 0.96
C ALA A 70 2.42 -16.88 0.85
N TYR A 71 3.21 -16.57 1.88
CA TYR A 71 4.64 -16.86 1.89
C TYR A 71 4.94 -18.37 1.99
N ALA A 72 4.15 -19.12 2.77
CA ALA A 72 4.32 -20.57 2.91
C ALA A 72 4.04 -21.34 1.61
N THR A 73 3.09 -20.87 0.82
CA THR A 73 2.65 -21.54 -0.41
C THR A 73 3.24 -20.95 -1.68
N GLY A 74 3.79 -19.74 -1.61
CA GLY A 74 4.17 -18.93 -2.78
C GLY A 74 2.98 -18.53 -3.64
N ARG A 75 1.76 -18.60 -3.10
CA ARG A 75 0.50 -18.26 -3.79
C ARG A 75 -0.38 -17.41 -2.91
N GLY A 76 -0.93 -16.35 -3.46
CA GLY A 76 -1.82 -15.45 -2.75
C GLY A 76 -1.94 -14.12 -3.45
N GLY A 77 -2.66 -13.19 -2.83
CA GLY A 77 -2.76 -11.81 -3.27
C GLY A 77 -2.81 -10.91 -2.05
N PHE A 78 -2.25 -9.74 -2.17
CA PHE A 78 -2.27 -8.74 -1.10
C PHE A 78 -3.20 -7.61 -1.48
N ARG A 79 -4.16 -7.30 -0.61
CA ARG A 79 -5.06 -6.17 -0.79
C ARG A 79 -4.38 -4.93 -0.23
N VAL A 80 -4.23 -3.94 -1.09
CA VAL A 80 -3.62 -2.66 -0.72
C VAL A 80 -4.65 -1.56 -0.89
N ARG A 81 -4.78 -0.69 0.09
CA ARG A 81 -5.62 0.50 0.02
C ARG A 81 -4.78 1.76 0.04
N ALA A 82 -5.35 2.84 -0.46
CA ALA A 82 -4.81 4.18 -0.34
C ALA A 82 -4.60 4.57 1.12
N ARG A 83 -3.59 5.39 1.39
CA ARG A 83 -3.43 6.06 2.67
C ARG A 83 -4.03 7.46 2.57
N PHE A 84 -4.86 7.79 3.52
CA PHE A 84 -5.38 9.13 3.69
C PHE A 84 -4.39 9.94 4.50
N SER A 85 -4.10 11.18 4.09
CA SER A 85 -3.27 12.05 4.89
C SER A 85 -3.97 12.37 6.19
N VAL A 86 -3.18 12.40 7.23
CA VAL A 86 -3.62 12.81 8.56
C VAL A 86 -3.44 14.31 8.62
N GLY A 87 -4.53 15.06 8.61
CA GLY A 87 -4.49 16.50 8.90
C GLY A 87 -3.99 16.74 10.33
N LYS A 88 -3.24 17.81 10.56
CA LYS A 88 -3.03 18.32 11.92
C LYS A 88 -4.28 19.10 12.29
N ASP A 89 -4.90 18.76 13.42
CA ASP A 89 -5.88 19.64 14.05
C ASP A 89 -5.23 20.95 14.50
N GLY A 90 -6.03 21.92 14.90
CA GLY A 90 -5.54 23.22 15.36
C GLY A 90 -4.59 23.16 16.56
N ASP A 91 -4.54 22.05 17.29
CA ASP A 91 -3.68 21.79 18.45
C ASP A 91 -2.42 21.00 18.10
N GLY A 92 -2.22 20.66 16.83
CA GLY A 92 -1.05 19.94 16.33
C GLY A 92 -1.08 18.44 16.56
N ALA A 93 -2.19 17.86 17.02
CA ALA A 93 -2.42 16.45 17.09
C ALA A 93 -2.76 15.88 15.69
N TRP A 94 -2.40 14.62 15.47
CA TRP A 94 -2.69 13.95 14.21
C TRP A 94 -4.05 13.27 14.28
N GLU A 95 -5.01 13.78 13.53
CA GLU A 95 -6.27 13.06 13.36
C GLU A 95 -6.10 11.89 12.38
N ALA A 96 -6.43 10.69 12.84
CA ALA A 96 -6.31 9.46 12.06
C ALA A 96 -7.34 9.35 10.92
N SER A 97 -8.19 10.35 10.73
CA SER A 97 -9.32 10.28 9.82
C SER A 97 -9.00 10.62 8.36
N GLY A 98 -7.92 11.36 8.11
CA GLY A 98 -7.61 11.88 6.75
C GLY A 98 -8.66 12.86 6.22
N ILE A 99 -9.60 13.28 7.06
CA ILE A 99 -10.67 14.20 6.71
C ILE A 99 -10.31 15.57 7.28
N GLU A 100 -10.19 16.55 6.39
CA GLU A 100 -9.93 17.94 6.76
C GLU A 100 -11.23 18.73 6.70
N ARG A 101 -11.51 19.51 7.74
CA ARG A 101 -12.65 20.42 7.78
C ARG A 101 -12.25 21.78 7.20
N LEU A 102 -12.96 22.21 6.17
CA LEU A 102 -12.73 23.49 5.52
C LEU A 102 -13.61 24.59 6.11
N ALA A 103 -13.20 25.85 5.88
CA ALA A 103 -14.04 27.01 6.20
C ALA A 103 -15.37 26.91 5.42
N GLY A 104 -16.49 27.11 6.14
CA GLY A 104 -17.82 26.99 5.53
C GLY A 104 -18.53 25.67 5.78
N GLY A 105 -17.89 24.72 6.51
CA GLY A 105 -18.51 23.48 6.94
C GLY A 105 -18.44 22.34 5.91
N THR A 106 -17.70 22.52 4.84
CA THR A 106 -17.35 21.47 3.87
C THR A 106 -16.20 20.62 4.41
N TRP A 107 -16.08 19.42 3.87
CA TRP A 107 -15.04 18.47 4.22
C TRP A 107 -14.27 18.05 2.99
N GLN A 108 -12.98 17.82 3.15
CA GLN A 108 -12.19 17.17 2.12
C GLN A 108 -11.49 15.95 2.68
N LEU A 109 -11.37 14.92 1.86
CA LEU A 109 -10.56 13.75 2.11
C LEU A 109 -9.29 13.87 1.28
N VAL A 110 -8.13 13.86 1.93
CA VAL A 110 -6.85 13.97 1.25
C VAL A 110 -6.19 12.60 1.18
N VAL A 111 -5.98 12.11 -0.04
CA VAL A 111 -5.26 10.86 -0.30
C VAL A 111 -3.80 11.20 -0.56
N SER A 112 -2.91 10.69 0.28
CA SER A 112 -1.46 10.93 0.22
C SER A 112 -0.68 9.79 -0.43
N GLU A 113 -1.22 8.58 -0.47
CA GLU A 113 -0.61 7.42 -1.09
C GLU A 113 -1.67 6.60 -1.81
N ILE A 114 -1.35 6.14 -3.01
CA ILE A 114 -2.21 5.24 -3.80
C ILE A 114 -1.55 3.88 -3.94
N PRO A 115 -2.32 2.79 -4.10
CA PRO A 115 -1.76 1.45 -4.23
C PRO A 115 -0.78 1.34 -5.38
N TYR A 116 0.28 0.58 -5.18
CA TYR A 116 1.32 0.32 -6.18
C TYR A 116 0.72 -0.26 -7.47
N GLY A 117 1.20 0.24 -8.61
CA GLY A 117 0.72 -0.17 -9.93
C GLY A 117 -0.62 0.45 -10.36
N VAL A 118 -1.26 1.27 -9.53
CA VAL A 118 -2.47 2.00 -9.90
C VAL A 118 -2.09 3.29 -10.63
N ALA A 119 -2.59 3.45 -11.86
CA ALA A 119 -2.39 4.68 -12.63
C ALA A 119 -3.25 5.80 -12.04
N LYS A 120 -2.62 6.84 -11.48
CA LYS A 120 -3.29 7.97 -10.80
C LYS A 120 -4.37 8.63 -11.68
N GLY A 121 -4.03 8.99 -12.91
CA GLY A 121 -5.00 9.62 -13.82
C GLY A 121 -6.25 8.77 -14.06
N LYS A 122 -6.07 7.46 -14.29
CA LYS A 122 -7.19 6.55 -14.49
C LYS A 122 -8.05 6.40 -13.22
N LEU A 123 -7.43 6.42 -12.05
CA LEU A 123 -8.15 6.39 -10.78
C LEU A 123 -9.04 7.63 -10.62
N ILE A 124 -8.50 8.82 -10.90
CA ILE A 124 -9.26 10.09 -10.83
C ILE A 124 -10.42 10.10 -11.84
N GLU A 125 -10.18 9.67 -13.07
CA GLU A 125 -11.24 9.53 -14.09
C GLU A 125 -12.36 8.60 -13.61
N GLN A 126 -12.02 7.46 -13.01
CA GLN A 126 -13.02 6.52 -12.48
C GLN A 126 -13.82 7.13 -11.33
N ILE A 127 -13.17 7.87 -10.42
CA ILE A 127 -13.87 8.56 -9.32
C ILE A 127 -14.80 9.64 -9.89
N ALA A 128 -14.33 10.46 -10.81
CA ALA A 128 -15.13 11.50 -11.46
C ALA A 128 -16.35 10.90 -12.18
N GLN A 129 -16.17 9.76 -12.86
CA GLN A 129 -17.29 9.06 -13.49
C GLN A 129 -18.32 8.56 -12.46
N LEU A 130 -17.87 8.02 -11.33
CA LEU A 130 -18.77 7.57 -10.26
C LEU A 130 -19.56 8.73 -9.63
N ILE A 131 -18.94 9.91 -9.52
CA ILE A 131 -19.61 11.14 -9.07
C ILE A 131 -20.68 11.54 -10.10
N ALA A 132 -20.32 11.61 -11.39
CA ALA A 132 -21.24 11.96 -12.48
C ALA A 132 -22.43 10.99 -12.55
N ASP A 133 -22.19 9.70 -12.35
CA ASP A 133 -23.21 8.65 -12.29
C ASP A 133 -24.05 8.68 -10.99
N LYS A 134 -23.77 9.60 -10.06
CA LYS A 134 -24.41 9.69 -8.73
C LYS A 134 -24.28 8.42 -7.87
N LYS A 135 -23.23 7.61 -8.12
CA LYS A 135 -22.94 6.40 -7.35
C LYS A 135 -22.15 6.71 -6.06
N LEU A 136 -21.58 7.91 -5.97
CA LEU A 136 -20.89 8.43 -4.78
C LEU A 136 -21.53 9.75 -4.33
N PRO A 137 -22.74 9.70 -3.73
CA PRO A 137 -23.51 10.91 -3.42
C PRO A 137 -22.87 11.78 -2.32
N ILE A 138 -21.85 11.28 -1.61
CA ILE A 138 -21.14 12.01 -0.55
C ILE A 138 -20.04 12.90 -1.16
N LEU A 139 -19.53 12.54 -2.34
CA LEU A 139 -18.47 13.28 -3.02
C LEU A 139 -19.08 14.22 -4.07
N GLU A 140 -18.69 15.48 -4.02
CA GLU A 140 -19.11 16.50 -4.98
C GLU A 140 -18.06 16.70 -6.09
N ASP A 141 -16.78 16.56 -5.77
CA ASP A 141 -15.68 16.81 -6.69
C ASP A 141 -14.45 15.96 -6.33
N VAL A 142 -13.56 15.75 -7.28
CA VAL A 142 -12.25 15.13 -7.11
C VAL A 142 -11.20 15.98 -7.82
N ARG A 143 -10.10 16.27 -7.13
CA ARG A 143 -9.02 17.11 -7.66
C ARG A 143 -7.68 16.41 -7.51
N ASP A 144 -6.81 16.61 -8.48
CA ASP A 144 -5.41 16.24 -8.40
C ASP A 144 -4.58 17.50 -8.08
N GLU A 145 -4.13 17.59 -6.85
CA GLU A 145 -3.26 18.66 -6.37
C GLU A 145 -1.82 18.17 -6.16
N SER A 146 -1.48 17.01 -6.76
CA SER A 146 -0.17 16.41 -6.61
C SER A 146 0.92 17.24 -7.28
N ASP A 147 2.06 17.35 -6.59
CA ASP A 147 3.30 17.91 -7.11
C ASP A 147 4.40 16.84 -6.95
N THR A 148 5.33 17.01 -6.03
CA THR A 148 6.36 16.01 -5.68
C THR A 148 5.81 14.84 -4.89
N VAL A 149 4.70 15.05 -4.19
CA VAL A 149 3.96 14.05 -3.43
C VAL A 149 2.53 13.92 -3.95
N VAL A 150 1.94 12.74 -3.76
CA VAL A 150 0.54 12.49 -4.13
C VAL A 150 -0.37 13.29 -3.21
N ARG A 151 -1.32 14.04 -3.82
CA ARG A 151 -2.42 14.72 -3.14
C ARG A 151 -3.65 14.70 -4.05
N ILE A 152 -4.60 13.87 -3.72
CA ILE A 152 -5.87 13.72 -4.43
C ILE A 152 -7.01 13.95 -3.46
#